data_ef4e6092543067a277614edebd700311
#
_entry.id   ef4e6092543067a277614edebd700311
#
_cell.length_a   1.000
_cell.length_b   1.000
_cell.length_c   1.000
_cell.angle_alpha   90.00
_cell.angle_beta   90.00
_cell.angle_gamma   90.00
#
_symmetry.space_group_name_H-M   'P 1'
#
loop_
_entity.id
_entity.type
_entity.pdbx_description
1 polymer ?
#
loop_
_entity_poly.entity_id
_entity_poly.type
_entity_poly.pdbx_seq_one_letter_code
_entity_poly.pdbx_strand_id
1 'polypeptide(L)'
;MALALCACGSAQTADTPAADASASGAAAGGAVASGVEDGVLTVAMECAYAPYNWTQTDDSNGAVPISNVPGSYANGYDVMIAKKICEANGWELERVQSDWDSLVPGVQTGTFDAVIAGQSMTAERAEQVDFAGPYFYATIVCVTKANSPYASATGIADLAGGSCTAQIATIWYDQCLPQIEGAKIQTAAETAPAMLMALETDSVDFICTDMPTAQGAVEAYPDMTILDFSGTDGDFQFSDEVRAENVNIGVSVMKGNTVLKDAIDSVLSTMTADDFNALMAQAISVQPLSE
;
A
#
# COMPACT_ATOMS: atom_id res chain seq x y z
N MET A 1 41.10 5.77 65.60
CA MET A 1 41.67 4.42 65.78
C MET A 1 41.75 3.84 64.36
N ALA A 2 42.89 3.96 63.69
CA ALA A 2 44.03 3.05 63.79
C ALA A 2 43.70 1.69 63.18
N LEU A 3 44.34 1.13 62.26
CA LEU A 3 45.66 1.09 61.60
C LEU A 3 45.49 0.23 60.32
N ALA A 4 45.96 0.56 59.09
CA ALA A 4 47.33 0.26 58.61
C ALA A 4 47.68 -1.24 58.58
N LEU A 5 48.20 -1.86 57.58
CA LEU A 5 49.42 -1.72 56.76
C LEU A 5 49.47 -2.83 55.70
N CYS A 6 49.98 -2.51 54.50
CA CYS A 6 51.20 -3.03 53.84
C CYS A 6 51.25 -4.53 53.49
N ALA A 7 51.70 -4.92 52.32
CA ALA A 7 53.02 -4.72 51.69
C ALA A 7 53.02 -5.28 50.23
N CYS A 8 53.59 -4.57 49.31
CA CYS A 8 54.82 -4.85 48.53
C CYS A 8 55.06 -6.25 47.95
N GLY A 9 55.30 -6.28 46.65
CA GLY A 9 55.95 -7.36 45.93
C GLY A 9 56.10 -7.07 44.44
N SER A 10 57.12 -6.36 44.15
CA SER A 10 58.13 -6.35 43.04
C SER A 10 57.77 -6.79 41.62
N ALA A 11 58.17 -5.93 40.77
CA ALA A 11 58.28 -5.97 39.32
C ALA A 11 59.00 -7.19 38.70
N GLN A 12 58.59 -7.56 37.53
CA GLN A 12 59.50 -7.99 36.48
C GLN A 12 58.98 -7.64 35.09
N THR A 13 59.76 -6.93 34.36
CA THR A 13 59.63 -6.53 32.96
C THR A 13 59.90 -7.74 32.06
N ALA A 14 59.13 -7.89 31.00
CA ALA A 14 59.55 -8.58 29.81
C ALA A 14 58.83 -8.02 28.58
N ASP A 15 59.64 -7.77 27.60
CA ASP A 15 59.49 -7.08 26.33
C ASP A 15 58.31 -7.52 25.43
N THR A 16 57.92 -6.51 24.65
CA THR A 16 57.07 -6.51 23.44
C THR A 16 57.52 -7.54 22.36
N PRO A 17 56.58 -7.93 21.43
CA PRO A 17 56.43 -7.13 20.24
C PRO A 17 54.98 -6.84 19.83
N ALA A 18 54.82 -5.66 19.26
CA ALA A 18 53.67 -5.19 18.55
C ALA A 18 53.32 -6.11 17.37
N ALA A 19 52.07 -6.54 17.33
CA ALA A 19 51.45 -7.04 16.12
C ALA A 19 50.29 -6.12 15.78
N ASP A 20 50.51 -5.37 14.74
CA ASP A 20 49.58 -4.58 13.99
C ASP A 20 48.47 -5.52 13.47
N ALA A 21 47.28 -5.39 14.00
CA ALA A 21 46.09 -6.03 13.45
C ALA A 21 45.03 -4.94 13.23
N SER A 22 45.15 -4.27 12.11
CA SER A 22 44.04 -3.52 11.50
C SER A 22 42.92 -4.52 11.25
N ALA A 23 42.04 -4.70 12.23
CA ALA A 23 40.77 -5.33 11.99
C ALA A 23 39.82 -4.27 11.42
N SER A 24 39.82 -4.14 10.09
CA SER A 24 38.72 -3.60 9.35
C SER A 24 37.48 -4.46 9.65
N GLY A 25 36.71 -4.08 10.65
CA GLY A 25 35.40 -4.61 10.92
C GLY A 25 34.44 -4.05 9.86
N ALA A 26 34.39 -4.70 8.69
CA ALA A 26 33.21 -4.64 7.85
C ALA A 26 32.10 -5.28 8.69
N ALA A 27 31.15 -4.45 9.14
CA ALA A 27 29.88 -4.95 9.62
C ALA A 27 29.28 -5.75 8.44
N ALA A 28 29.33 -7.07 8.56
CA ALA A 28 28.51 -7.93 7.72
C ALA A 28 27.06 -7.58 8.10
N GLY A 29 26.41 -6.79 7.25
CA GLY A 29 24.97 -6.65 7.30
C GLY A 29 24.42 -8.08 7.21
N GLY A 30 23.87 -8.59 8.31
CA GLY A 30 23.17 -9.86 8.29
C GLY A 30 22.07 -9.73 7.25
N ALA A 31 21.95 -10.73 6.38
CA ALA A 31 20.83 -10.80 5.46
C ALA A 31 19.53 -10.75 6.28
N VAL A 32 18.60 -9.88 5.85
CA VAL A 32 17.26 -9.82 6.43
C VAL A 32 16.60 -11.16 6.19
N ALA A 33 15.98 -11.73 7.24
CA ALA A 33 15.21 -12.97 7.10
C ALA A 33 14.05 -12.73 6.10
N SER A 34 13.71 -13.76 5.31
CA SER A 34 12.66 -13.59 4.30
C SER A 34 11.25 -13.47 4.89
N GLY A 35 11.07 -14.01 6.10
CA GLY A 35 9.77 -14.08 6.78
C GLY A 35 8.97 -15.33 6.47
N VAL A 36 9.32 -16.05 5.39
CA VAL A 36 8.60 -17.24 4.90
C VAL A 36 9.33 -18.55 5.16
N GLU A 37 10.25 -18.55 6.11
CA GLU A 37 11.02 -19.76 6.49
C GLU A 37 10.14 -20.84 7.13
N ASP A 38 9.01 -20.48 7.69
CA ASP A 38 7.99 -21.40 8.22
C ASP A 38 7.01 -21.91 7.15
N GLY A 39 7.15 -21.42 5.90
CA GLY A 39 6.26 -21.75 4.79
C GLY A 39 4.97 -20.95 4.74
N VAL A 40 4.84 -19.90 5.55
CA VAL A 40 3.66 -19.02 5.60
C VAL A 40 4.05 -17.63 5.10
N LEU A 41 3.24 -17.03 4.23
CA LEU A 41 3.33 -15.61 3.86
C LEU A 41 2.23 -14.85 4.61
N THR A 42 2.63 -14.04 5.59
CA THR A 42 1.71 -13.17 6.32
C THR A 42 1.56 -11.85 5.58
N VAL A 43 0.36 -11.64 5.01
CA VAL A 43 0.04 -10.45 4.21
C VAL A 43 -0.92 -9.54 4.95
N ALA A 44 -0.55 -8.27 5.13
CA ALA A 44 -1.43 -7.25 5.68
C ALA A 44 -2.13 -6.45 4.57
N MET A 45 -3.38 -6.08 4.86
CA MET A 45 -4.22 -5.19 4.05
C MET A 45 -5.26 -4.51 4.93
N GLU A 46 -5.86 -3.41 4.43
CA GLU A 46 -6.87 -2.66 5.18
C GLU A 46 -8.19 -3.45 5.33
N CYS A 47 -8.52 -4.30 4.35
CA CYS A 47 -9.77 -5.03 4.22
C CYS A 47 -11.01 -4.12 4.19
N ALA A 48 -10.83 -2.87 3.73
CA ALA A 48 -11.86 -1.84 3.61
C ALA A 48 -11.69 -1.00 2.34
N TYR A 49 -11.05 -1.53 1.30
CA TYR A 49 -10.69 -0.84 0.07
C TYR A 49 -11.13 -1.63 -1.16
N ALA A 50 -12.45 -1.80 -1.36
CA ALA A 50 -12.98 -2.43 -2.58
C ALA A 50 -12.67 -1.58 -3.82
N PRO A 51 -12.35 -2.18 -4.99
CA PRO A 51 -12.30 -3.61 -5.28
C PRO A 51 -10.96 -4.29 -4.97
N TYR A 52 -9.99 -3.58 -4.41
CA TYR A 52 -8.69 -4.14 -4.06
C TYR A 52 -8.78 -5.16 -2.93
N ASN A 53 -9.37 -4.79 -1.81
CA ASN A 53 -9.56 -5.68 -0.67
C ASN A 53 -10.74 -5.23 0.21
N TRP A 54 -11.56 -6.17 0.67
CA TRP A 54 -12.69 -5.90 1.53
C TRP A 54 -12.95 -7.05 2.50
N THR A 55 -13.72 -6.76 3.55
CA THR A 55 -14.19 -7.76 4.51
C THR A 55 -15.55 -8.30 4.11
N GLN A 56 -15.75 -9.62 4.26
CA GLN A 56 -17.03 -10.31 4.14
C GLN A 56 -17.20 -11.36 5.24
N THR A 57 -18.43 -11.92 5.38
CA THR A 57 -18.79 -12.79 6.51
C THR A 57 -18.68 -14.28 6.23
N ASP A 58 -18.33 -14.67 5.01
CA ASP A 58 -18.19 -16.06 4.56
C ASP A 58 -17.04 -16.23 3.57
N ASP A 59 -16.78 -17.47 3.17
CA ASP A 59 -15.71 -17.85 2.24
C ASP A 59 -16.13 -17.80 0.76
N SER A 60 -17.30 -17.23 0.44
CA SER A 60 -17.77 -17.13 -0.94
C SER A 60 -16.78 -16.39 -1.84
N ASN A 61 -16.84 -16.69 -3.13
CA ASN A 61 -15.96 -16.12 -4.16
C ASN A 61 -14.46 -16.30 -3.87
N GLY A 62 -14.13 -17.28 -3.01
CA GLY A 62 -12.75 -17.59 -2.66
C GLY A 62 -12.13 -16.64 -1.64
N ALA A 63 -12.93 -15.99 -0.82
CA ALA A 63 -12.43 -15.22 0.33
C ALA A 63 -11.64 -16.09 1.30
N VAL A 64 -10.76 -15.46 2.06
CA VAL A 64 -9.82 -16.15 2.95
C VAL A 64 -9.96 -15.58 4.36
N PRO A 65 -9.94 -16.42 5.42
CA PRO A 65 -10.07 -15.94 6.78
C PRO A 65 -9.09 -14.81 7.12
N ILE A 66 -9.52 -13.82 7.87
CA ILE A 66 -8.68 -12.79 8.47
C ILE A 66 -8.23 -13.29 9.84
N SER A 67 -6.94 -13.55 10.02
CA SER A 67 -6.42 -14.27 11.19
C SER A 67 -6.66 -13.52 12.51
N ASN A 68 -6.57 -12.19 12.48
CA ASN A 68 -6.77 -11.34 13.65
C ASN A 68 -8.21 -10.83 13.84
N VAL A 69 -9.15 -11.22 12.94
CA VAL A 69 -10.59 -10.86 13.05
C VAL A 69 -11.45 -12.11 12.92
N PRO A 70 -11.70 -12.85 14.02
CA PRO A 70 -12.41 -14.11 13.98
C PRO A 70 -13.80 -14.01 13.34
N GLY A 71 -14.08 -14.92 12.39
CA GLY A 71 -15.38 -14.98 11.69
C GLY A 71 -15.49 -14.01 10.51
N SER A 72 -14.43 -13.27 10.18
CA SER A 72 -14.34 -12.40 9.01
C SER A 72 -13.40 -12.98 7.97
N TYR A 73 -13.69 -12.66 6.71
CA TYR A 73 -12.92 -13.11 5.54
C TYR A 73 -12.55 -11.89 4.69
N ALA A 74 -11.33 -11.91 4.13
CA ALA A 74 -10.89 -10.93 3.15
C ALA A 74 -11.10 -11.46 1.73
N ASN A 75 -11.56 -10.61 0.84
CA ASN A 75 -11.63 -10.87 -0.59
C ASN A 75 -11.18 -9.63 -1.37
N GLY A 76 -11.05 -9.76 -2.68
CA GLY A 76 -10.66 -8.68 -3.58
C GLY A 76 -9.45 -9.00 -4.42
N TYR A 77 -9.08 -8.02 -5.23
CA TYR A 77 -7.96 -8.12 -6.16
C TYR A 77 -6.64 -8.48 -5.45
N ASP A 78 -6.33 -7.81 -4.33
CA ASP A 78 -5.12 -8.03 -3.55
C ASP A 78 -5.05 -9.45 -2.97
N VAL A 79 -6.21 -10.00 -2.55
CA VAL A 79 -6.32 -11.40 -2.10
C VAL A 79 -6.05 -12.37 -3.25
N MET A 80 -6.54 -12.07 -4.46
CA MET A 80 -6.29 -12.90 -5.64
C MET A 80 -4.80 -12.90 -6.02
N ILE A 81 -4.14 -11.74 -5.95
CA ILE A 81 -2.68 -11.62 -6.18
C ILE A 81 -1.90 -12.37 -5.10
N ALA A 82 -2.23 -12.18 -3.82
CA ALA A 82 -1.58 -12.90 -2.72
C ALA A 82 -1.66 -14.42 -2.88
N LYS A 83 -2.82 -14.94 -3.27
CA LYS A 83 -2.99 -16.38 -3.56
C LYS A 83 -2.08 -16.86 -4.68
N LYS A 84 -2.00 -16.12 -5.80
CA LYS A 84 -1.11 -16.49 -6.91
C LYS A 84 0.35 -16.54 -6.49
N ILE A 85 0.79 -15.57 -5.67
CA ILE A 85 2.15 -15.55 -5.11
C ILE A 85 2.40 -16.77 -4.25
N CYS A 86 1.47 -17.09 -3.34
CA CYS A 86 1.60 -18.24 -2.44
C CYS A 86 1.56 -19.58 -3.18
N GLU A 87 0.61 -19.76 -4.12
CA GLU A 87 0.50 -20.97 -4.93
C GLU A 87 1.78 -21.26 -5.73
N ALA A 88 2.36 -20.22 -6.35
CA ALA A 88 3.58 -20.37 -7.15
C ALA A 88 4.81 -20.73 -6.32
N ASN A 89 4.88 -20.28 -5.06
CA ASN A 89 6.00 -20.52 -4.17
C ASN A 89 5.77 -21.70 -3.20
N GLY A 90 4.57 -22.28 -3.17
CA GLY A 90 4.20 -23.35 -2.25
C GLY A 90 4.05 -22.91 -0.80
N TRP A 91 3.68 -21.64 -0.58
CA TRP A 91 3.45 -21.08 0.75
C TRP A 91 1.97 -21.12 1.14
N GLU A 92 1.72 -21.22 2.44
CA GLU A 92 0.41 -20.92 3.00
C GLU A 92 0.22 -19.39 3.08
N LEU A 93 -1.03 -18.94 2.96
CA LEU A 93 -1.38 -17.53 2.97
C LEU A 93 -2.08 -17.17 4.28
N GLU A 94 -1.46 -16.42 5.14
CA GLU A 94 -2.08 -15.79 6.30
C GLU A 94 -2.44 -14.34 5.98
N ARG A 95 -3.63 -13.92 6.38
CA ARG A 95 -4.12 -12.55 6.14
C ARG A 95 -4.38 -11.83 7.44
N VAL A 96 -3.82 -10.63 7.57
CA VAL A 96 -3.96 -9.75 8.73
C VAL A 96 -4.63 -8.46 8.28
N GLN A 97 -5.67 -8.04 9.00
CA GLN A 97 -6.24 -6.70 8.84
C GLN A 97 -5.42 -5.70 9.65
N SER A 98 -5.13 -4.55 9.05
CA SER A 98 -4.39 -3.45 9.69
C SER A 98 -4.93 -2.12 9.17
N ASP A 99 -4.89 -1.08 10.00
CA ASP A 99 -5.22 0.27 9.56
C ASP A 99 -4.22 0.74 8.50
N TRP A 100 -4.68 1.57 7.57
CA TRP A 100 -3.92 2.02 6.41
C TRP A 100 -2.55 2.61 6.77
N ASP A 101 -2.50 3.51 7.75
CA ASP A 101 -1.28 4.19 8.20
C ASP A 101 -0.33 3.27 8.99
N SER A 102 -0.80 2.10 9.41
CA SER A 102 -0.01 1.09 10.12
C SER A 102 0.62 0.05 9.19
N LEU A 103 0.27 0.01 7.90
CA LEU A 103 0.75 -1.00 6.96
C LEU A 103 2.27 -0.90 6.74
N VAL A 104 2.80 0.27 6.38
CA VAL A 104 4.24 0.47 6.17
C VAL A 104 5.04 0.26 7.46
N PRO A 105 4.67 0.85 8.61
CA PRO A 105 5.34 0.57 9.88
C PRO A 105 5.35 -0.92 10.26
N GLY A 106 4.26 -1.63 10.00
CA GLY A 106 4.15 -3.05 10.33
C GLY A 106 5.11 -3.94 9.52
N VAL A 107 5.28 -3.68 8.23
CA VAL A 107 6.26 -4.41 7.41
C VAL A 107 7.70 -4.05 7.79
N GLN A 108 7.96 -2.80 8.17
CA GLN A 108 9.28 -2.37 8.63
C GLN A 108 9.71 -3.09 9.91
N THR A 109 8.77 -3.38 10.80
CA THR A 109 9.02 -4.05 12.08
C THR A 109 8.94 -5.57 11.99
N GLY A 110 8.55 -6.13 10.83
CA GLY A 110 8.36 -7.57 10.67
C GLY A 110 7.13 -8.10 11.40
N THR A 111 6.13 -7.25 11.65
CA THR A 111 4.83 -7.69 12.19
C THR A 111 4.09 -8.57 11.18
N PHE A 112 4.30 -8.31 9.90
CA PHE A 112 3.89 -9.13 8.76
C PHE A 112 4.96 -9.04 7.67
N ASP A 113 4.98 -10.04 6.79
CA ASP A 113 6.05 -10.20 5.79
C ASP A 113 5.87 -9.25 4.62
N ALA A 114 4.64 -9.04 4.20
CA ALA A 114 4.30 -8.20 3.06
C ALA A 114 3.02 -7.40 3.25
N VAL A 115 2.91 -6.30 2.52
CA VAL A 115 1.68 -5.53 2.32
C VAL A 115 1.25 -5.67 0.87
N ILE A 116 0.02 -6.13 0.64
CA ILE A 116 -0.66 -6.14 -0.65
C ILE A 116 -2.01 -5.45 -0.43
N ALA A 117 -2.05 -4.14 -0.71
CA ALA A 117 -3.15 -3.28 -0.27
C ALA A 117 -3.43 -2.11 -1.23
N GLY A 118 -3.25 -2.30 -2.53
CA GLY A 118 -3.45 -1.23 -3.50
C GLY A 118 -2.47 -0.05 -3.36
N GLN A 119 -1.29 -0.26 -2.75
CA GLN A 119 -0.36 0.83 -2.47
C GLN A 119 0.43 1.26 -3.70
N SER A 120 0.40 2.57 -4.02
CA SER A 120 1.30 3.17 -5.02
C SER A 120 2.76 3.06 -4.59
N MET A 121 3.64 2.76 -5.56
CA MET A 121 5.09 2.60 -5.37
C MET A 121 5.78 3.97 -5.37
N THR A 122 5.38 4.87 -4.44
CA THR A 122 5.94 6.23 -4.38
C THR A 122 7.38 6.24 -3.91
N ALA A 123 8.17 7.23 -4.34
CA ALA A 123 9.55 7.42 -3.89
C ALA A 123 9.64 7.54 -2.36
N GLU A 124 8.71 8.24 -1.73
CA GLU A 124 8.66 8.39 -0.26
C GLU A 124 8.50 7.04 0.44
N ARG A 125 7.60 6.17 -0.04
CA ARG A 125 7.45 4.82 0.51
C ARG A 125 8.67 3.94 0.22
N ALA A 126 9.26 4.10 -0.98
CA ALA A 126 10.47 3.37 -1.38
C ALA A 126 11.70 3.71 -0.52
N GLU A 127 11.72 4.83 0.20
CA GLU A 127 12.73 5.09 1.23
C GLU A 127 12.58 4.16 2.44
N GLN A 128 11.36 3.71 2.73
CA GLN A 128 10.99 2.99 3.94
C GLN A 128 10.88 1.47 3.75
N VAL A 129 10.47 1.03 2.57
CA VAL A 129 10.26 -0.38 2.21
C VAL A 129 10.89 -0.68 0.85
N ASP A 130 10.99 -1.95 0.48
CA ASP A 130 11.23 -2.34 -0.90
C ASP A 130 9.91 -2.79 -1.55
N PHE A 131 9.78 -2.53 -2.85
CA PHE A 131 8.61 -2.93 -3.62
C PHE A 131 8.94 -4.07 -4.58
N ALA A 132 8.07 -5.06 -4.64
CA ALA A 132 7.96 -6.01 -5.73
C ALA A 132 6.80 -5.63 -6.67
N GLY A 133 6.90 -5.98 -7.92
CA GLY A 133 5.93 -5.66 -8.95
C GLY A 133 6.38 -4.54 -9.89
N PRO A 134 5.46 -3.78 -10.51
CA PRO A 134 4.06 -3.58 -10.11
C PRO A 134 3.14 -4.76 -10.42
N TYR A 135 2.01 -4.84 -9.69
CA TYR A 135 0.96 -5.83 -9.95
C TYR A 135 -0.34 -5.20 -10.46
N PHE A 136 -0.40 -3.88 -10.54
CA PHE A 136 -1.47 -3.13 -11.22
C PHE A 136 -0.98 -1.74 -11.61
N TYR A 137 -1.69 -1.12 -12.58
CA TYR A 137 -1.45 0.24 -13.06
C TYR A 137 -2.76 1.02 -12.97
N ALA A 138 -2.90 1.83 -11.92
CA ALA A 138 -4.12 2.59 -11.66
C ALA A 138 -4.08 3.97 -12.33
N THR A 139 -5.20 4.35 -12.96
CA THR A 139 -5.39 5.71 -13.48
C THR A 139 -5.97 6.60 -12.37
N ILE A 140 -5.46 7.83 -12.26
CA ILE A 140 -5.99 8.83 -11.31
C ILE A 140 -7.24 9.46 -11.91
N VAL A 141 -8.34 9.48 -11.15
CA VAL A 141 -9.62 10.02 -11.58
C VAL A 141 -10.31 10.81 -10.44
N CYS A 142 -11.30 11.60 -10.78
CA CYS A 142 -12.25 12.13 -9.82
C CYS A 142 -13.61 11.45 -9.97
N VAL A 143 -14.40 11.47 -8.90
CA VAL A 143 -15.79 11.00 -8.91
C VAL A 143 -16.67 12.11 -8.35
N THR A 144 -17.80 12.36 -8.98
CA THR A 144 -18.84 13.30 -8.54
C THR A 144 -20.22 12.70 -8.74
N LYS A 145 -21.27 13.34 -8.22
CA LYS A 145 -22.64 12.93 -8.55
C LYS A 145 -23.03 13.36 -9.97
N ALA A 146 -23.80 12.53 -10.66
CA ALA A 146 -24.23 12.78 -12.05
C ALA A 146 -25.09 14.05 -12.19
N ASN A 147 -25.73 14.50 -11.13
CA ASN A 147 -26.51 15.75 -11.09
C ASN A 147 -25.72 16.95 -10.55
N SER A 148 -24.43 16.76 -10.22
CA SER A 148 -23.53 17.80 -9.76
C SER A 148 -23.22 18.83 -10.88
N PRO A 149 -22.99 20.11 -10.56
CA PRO A 149 -22.48 21.07 -11.54
C PRO A 149 -21.13 20.68 -12.13
N TYR A 150 -20.40 19.78 -11.48
CA TYR A 150 -19.09 19.26 -11.89
C TYR A 150 -19.17 18.02 -12.80
N ALA A 151 -20.36 17.42 -13.01
CA ALA A 151 -20.51 16.16 -13.75
C ALA A 151 -20.07 16.23 -15.23
N SER A 152 -19.96 17.42 -15.79
CA SER A 152 -19.49 17.64 -17.16
C SER A 152 -18.07 18.22 -17.23
N ALA A 153 -17.31 18.19 -16.14
CA ALA A 153 -15.93 18.66 -16.10
C ALA A 153 -15.06 17.88 -17.11
N THR A 154 -14.21 18.60 -17.82
CA THR A 154 -13.28 18.06 -18.82
C THR A 154 -11.82 18.18 -18.41
N GLY A 155 -11.58 18.76 -17.24
CA GLY A 155 -10.27 18.92 -16.62
C GLY A 155 -10.38 19.43 -15.20
N ILE A 156 -9.26 19.38 -14.46
CA ILE A 156 -9.20 19.85 -13.07
C ILE A 156 -9.56 21.32 -12.90
N ALA A 157 -9.38 22.13 -13.94
CA ALA A 157 -9.76 23.55 -13.92
C ALA A 157 -11.28 23.75 -13.77
N ASP A 158 -12.09 22.83 -14.29
CA ASP A 158 -13.55 22.89 -14.19
C ASP A 158 -14.05 22.53 -12.76
N LEU A 159 -13.20 21.97 -11.92
CA LEU A 159 -13.47 21.63 -10.52
C LEU A 159 -13.17 22.79 -9.55
N ALA A 160 -12.73 23.94 -10.07
CA ALA A 160 -12.31 25.07 -9.28
C ALA A 160 -13.39 25.53 -8.28
N GLY A 161 -12.97 25.75 -7.03
CA GLY A 161 -13.83 26.22 -5.94
C GLY A 161 -14.77 25.20 -5.33
N GLY A 162 -14.81 23.97 -5.83
CA GLY A 162 -15.60 22.86 -5.27
C GLY A 162 -15.04 22.34 -3.96
N SER A 163 -15.91 21.73 -3.15
CA SER A 163 -15.51 21.01 -1.94
C SER A 163 -15.10 19.58 -2.29
N CYS A 164 -14.00 19.10 -1.71
CA CYS A 164 -13.46 17.79 -2.06
C CYS A 164 -12.72 17.14 -0.92
N THR A 165 -12.53 15.82 -1.01
CA THR A 165 -11.69 15.02 -0.14
C THR A 165 -11.09 13.84 -0.91
N ALA A 166 -10.14 13.16 -0.27
CA ALA A 166 -9.58 11.88 -0.67
C ALA A 166 -9.13 11.12 0.57
N GLN A 167 -8.65 9.88 0.42
CA GLN A 167 -8.14 9.09 1.54
C GLN A 167 -6.83 9.67 2.06
N ILE A 168 -6.64 9.63 3.39
CA ILE A 168 -5.44 10.10 4.08
C ILE A 168 -4.19 9.35 3.60
N ALA A 169 -3.03 10.01 3.63
CA ALA A 169 -1.73 9.46 3.24
C ALA A 169 -1.73 8.83 1.83
N THR A 170 -2.47 9.44 0.91
CA THR A 170 -2.47 9.10 -0.51
C THR A 170 -2.03 10.29 -1.36
N ILE A 171 -1.49 10.00 -2.54
CA ILE A 171 -1.16 11.01 -3.53
C ILE A 171 -2.39 11.84 -3.96
N TRP A 172 -3.57 11.24 -3.90
CA TRP A 172 -4.81 11.92 -4.28
C TRP A 172 -5.09 13.10 -3.36
N TYR A 173 -4.94 12.91 -2.05
CA TYR A 173 -5.13 13.97 -1.07
C TYR A 173 -3.97 14.96 -1.07
N ASP A 174 -2.72 14.45 -1.05
CA ASP A 174 -1.53 15.27 -0.81
C ASP A 174 -1.02 15.99 -2.06
N GLN A 175 -1.22 15.41 -3.26
CA GLN A 175 -0.65 15.92 -4.50
C GLN A 175 -1.69 16.28 -5.57
N CYS A 176 -2.84 15.58 -5.65
CA CYS A 176 -3.85 15.86 -6.66
C CYS A 176 -4.78 17.00 -6.26
N LEU A 177 -5.44 16.91 -5.10
CA LEU A 177 -6.40 17.94 -4.67
C LEU A 177 -5.80 19.36 -4.61
N PRO A 178 -4.54 19.58 -4.16
CA PRO A 178 -3.93 20.92 -4.16
C PRO A 178 -3.72 21.55 -5.53
N GLN A 179 -3.77 20.77 -6.62
CA GLN A 179 -3.66 21.31 -7.98
C GLN A 179 -4.97 21.94 -8.49
N ILE A 180 -6.09 21.69 -7.82
CA ILE A 180 -7.40 22.24 -8.20
C ILE A 180 -7.53 23.64 -7.62
N GLU A 181 -7.59 24.67 -8.49
CA GLU A 181 -7.59 26.07 -8.07
C GLU A 181 -8.78 26.39 -7.16
N GLY A 182 -8.51 26.92 -5.98
CA GLY A 182 -9.54 27.33 -5.04
C GLY A 182 -10.39 26.20 -4.47
N ALA A 183 -9.99 24.93 -4.62
CA ALA A 183 -10.68 23.79 -4.03
C ALA A 183 -10.79 23.94 -2.51
N LYS A 184 -11.96 23.58 -1.98
CA LYS A 184 -12.22 23.54 -0.53
C LYS A 184 -11.94 22.16 -0.02
N ILE A 185 -10.64 21.83 0.15
CA ILE A 185 -10.20 20.53 0.60
C ILE A 185 -10.66 20.31 2.05
N GLN A 186 -11.52 19.31 2.23
CA GLN A 186 -12.03 18.89 3.54
C GLN A 186 -11.03 17.98 4.23
N THR A 187 -11.27 17.63 5.49
CA THR A 187 -10.47 16.64 6.21
C THR A 187 -10.38 15.34 5.40
N ALA A 188 -9.18 14.78 5.32
CA ALA A 188 -8.96 13.51 4.64
C ALA A 188 -9.81 12.39 5.26
N ALA A 189 -10.34 11.52 4.43
CA ALA A 189 -11.06 10.34 4.89
C ALA A 189 -10.08 9.26 5.36
N GLU A 190 -10.39 8.59 6.45
CA GLU A 190 -9.52 7.53 6.98
C GLU A 190 -9.56 6.28 6.08
N THR A 191 -10.69 6.01 5.43
CA THR A 191 -10.91 4.83 4.56
C THR A 191 -11.61 5.20 3.26
N ALA A 192 -11.50 4.35 2.23
CA ALA A 192 -12.21 4.54 0.97
C ALA A 192 -13.74 4.55 1.14
N PRO A 193 -14.39 3.68 1.95
CA PRO A 193 -15.81 3.80 2.24
C PRO A 193 -16.21 5.14 2.88
N ALA A 194 -15.40 5.67 3.80
CA ALA A 194 -15.66 6.98 4.41
C ALA A 194 -15.56 8.11 3.38
N MET A 195 -14.61 8.02 2.44
CA MET A 195 -14.48 8.96 1.33
C MET A 195 -15.71 8.91 0.40
N LEU A 196 -16.15 7.72 0.01
CA LEU A 196 -17.35 7.53 -0.83
C LEU A 196 -18.62 8.02 -0.12
N MET A 197 -18.74 7.75 1.18
CA MET A 197 -19.86 8.24 2.00
C MET A 197 -19.91 9.77 2.07
N ALA A 198 -18.76 10.44 2.11
CA ALA A 198 -18.71 11.90 2.09
C ALA A 198 -19.29 12.48 0.79
N LEU A 199 -19.05 11.81 -0.36
CA LEU A 199 -19.67 12.17 -1.64
C LEU A 199 -21.15 11.80 -1.67
N GLU A 200 -21.53 10.62 -1.18
CA GLU A 200 -22.91 10.13 -1.16
C GLU A 200 -23.83 11.05 -0.34
N THR A 201 -23.33 11.56 0.78
CA THR A 201 -24.08 12.46 1.68
C THR A 201 -23.99 13.93 1.33
N ASP A 202 -23.47 14.28 0.15
CA ASP A 202 -23.25 15.67 -0.29
C ASP A 202 -22.38 16.52 0.67
N SER A 203 -21.52 15.85 1.46
CA SER A 203 -20.53 16.55 2.32
C SER A 203 -19.40 17.15 1.51
N VAL A 204 -19.14 16.58 0.32
CA VAL A 204 -18.21 17.08 -0.68
C VAL A 204 -18.84 17.03 -2.07
N ASP A 205 -18.36 17.88 -2.98
CA ASP A 205 -18.84 17.93 -4.37
C ASP A 205 -18.18 16.86 -5.25
N PHE A 206 -16.95 16.48 -4.94
CA PHE A 206 -16.20 15.44 -5.64
C PHE A 206 -15.12 14.83 -4.74
N ILE A 207 -14.64 13.67 -5.14
CA ILE A 207 -13.49 12.99 -4.53
C ILE A 207 -12.43 12.69 -5.59
N CYS A 208 -11.17 12.47 -5.17
CA CYS A 208 -10.10 12.00 -6.03
C CYS A 208 -9.66 10.61 -5.59
N THR A 209 -9.51 9.70 -6.54
CA THR A 209 -9.18 8.28 -6.30
C THR A 209 -8.57 7.65 -7.56
N ASP A 210 -8.45 6.32 -7.60
CA ASP A 210 -8.07 5.57 -8.79
C ASP A 210 -9.29 5.04 -9.57
N MET A 211 -9.04 4.62 -10.82
CA MET A 211 -10.06 4.11 -11.71
C MET A 211 -10.77 2.85 -11.17
N PRO A 212 -10.10 1.82 -10.61
CA PRO A 212 -10.80 0.66 -10.05
C PRO A 212 -11.77 1.02 -8.92
N THR A 213 -11.36 1.86 -7.99
CA THR A 213 -12.23 2.35 -6.90
C THR A 213 -13.40 3.15 -7.46
N ALA A 214 -13.16 4.02 -8.45
CA ALA A 214 -14.21 4.78 -9.11
C ALA A 214 -15.21 3.88 -9.86
N GLN A 215 -14.73 2.84 -10.54
CA GLN A 215 -15.60 1.85 -11.20
C GLN A 215 -16.47 1.10 -10.19
N GLY A 216 -15.87 0.66 -9.09
CA GLY A 216 -16.62 0.05 -7.99
C GLY A 216 -17.66 1.01 -7.39
N ALA A 217 -17.30 2.28 -7.23
CA ALA A 217 -18.21 3.30 -6.70
C ALA A 217 -19.43 3.51 -7.60
N VAL A 218 -19.28 3.67 -8.92
CA VAL A 218 -20.42 3.88 -9.82
C VAL A 218 -21.29 2.64 -10.00
N GLU A 219 -20.76 1.44 -9.75
CA GLU A 219 -21.55 0.22 -9.69
C GLU A 219 -22.41 0.17 -8.43
N ALA A 220 -21.83 0.56 -7.28
CA ALA A 220 -22.53 0.61 -5.99
C ALA A 220 -23.50 1.80 -5.88
N TYR A 221 -23.15 2.96 -6.46
CA TYR A 221 -23.89 4.21 -6.43
C TYR A 221 -24.16 4.71 -7.84
N PRO A 222 -25.25 4.29 -8.51
CA PRO A 222 -25.51 4.60 -9.92
C PRO A 222 -25.75 6.10 -10.22
N ASP A 223 -25.90 6.92 -9.21
CA ASP A 223 -25.99 8.39 -9.32
C ASP A 223 -24.61 9.07 -9.31
N MET A 224 -23.53 8.33 -9.15
CA MET A 224 -22.15 8.81 -9.28
C MET A 224 -21.68 8.73 -10.74
N THR A 225 -20.70 9.57 -11.09
CA THR A 225 -20.04 9.56 -12.40
C THR A 225 -18.55 9.77 -12.26
N ILE A 226 -17.80 9.10 -13.13
CA ILE A 226 -16.32 9.19 -13.18
C ILE A 226 -15.94 10.37 -14.07
N LEU A 227 -14.99 11.15 -13.59
CA LEU A 227 -14.34 12.22 -14.33
C LEU A 227 -12.90 11.78 -14.60
N ASP A 228 -12.68 11.25 -15.80
CA ASP A 228 -11.36 10.80 -16.26
C ASP A 228 -10.73 11.88 -17.14
N PHE A 229 -9.69 12.50 -16.63
CA PHE A 229 -8.92 13.53 -17.34
C PHE A 229 -7.62 12.99 -17.93
N SER A 230 -7.35 11.70 -17.75
CA SER A 230 -6.07 11.07 -18.12
C SER A 230 -5.75 11.28 -19.60
N GLY A 231 -4.50 11.66 -19.87
CA GLY A 231 -4.02 11.89 -21.22
C GLY A 231 -4.58 13.13 -21.92
N THR A 232 -5.29 14.01 -21.21
CA THR A 232 -5.75 15.30 -21.71
C THR A 232 -4.92 16.46 -21.15
N ASP A 233 -5.02 17.64 -21.76
CA ASP A 233 -4.38 18.87 -21.24
C ASP A 233 -4.99 19.32 -19.90
N GLY A 234 -6.17 18.80 -19.56
CA GLY A 234 -6.89 19.08 -18.30
C GLY A 234 -6.55 18.17 -17.14
N ASP A 235 -5.62 17.24 -17.32
CA ASP A 235 -5.23 16.25 -16.30
C ASP A 235 -4.36 16.86 -15.21
N PHE A 236 -4.23 16.14 -14.09
CA PHE A 236 -3.27 16.41 -13.03
C PHE A 236 -1.85 16.46 -13.57
N GLN A 237 -1.07 17.44 -13.12
CA GLN A 237 0.27 17.68 -13.62
C GLN A 237 1.31 17.00 -12.74
N PHE A 238 2.04 16.07 -13.34
CA PHE A 238 3.18 15.38 -12.73
C PHE A 238 4.29 15.27 -13.76
N SER A 239 5.54 15.13 -13.31
CA SER A 239 6.60 14.63 -14.20
C SER A 239 6.26 13.18 -14.61
N ASP A 240 6.79 12.72 -15.74
CA ASP A 240 6.55 11.33 -16.19
C ASP A 240 6.99 10.30 -15.14
N GLU A 241 8.08 10.59 -14.42
CA GLU A 241 8.60 9.75 -13.34
C GLU A 241 7.63 9.67 -12.16
N VAL A 242 7.20 10.82 -11.63
CA VAL A 242 6.25 10.90 -10.52
C VAL A 242 4.89 10.28 -10.91
N ARG A 243 4.45 10.47 -12.16
CA ARG A 243 3.22 9.84 -12.65
C ARG A 243 3.34 8.32 -12.67
N ALA A 244 4.46 7.78 -13.16
CA ALA A 244 4.69 6.33 -13.16
C ALA A 244 4.70 5.76 -11.75
N GLU A 245 5.38 6.39 -10.79
CA GLU A 245 5.37 5.99 -9.38
C GLU A 245 3.94 5.99 -8.80
N ASN A 246 3.15 6.98 -9.13
CA ASN A 246 1.81 7.15 -8.55
C ASN A 246 0.77 6.16 -9.08
N VAL A 247 0.92 5.69 -10.31
CA VAL A 247 -0.01 4.72 -10.91
C VAL A 247 0.44 3.27 -10.75
N ASN A 248 1.72 3.03 -10.48
CA ASN A 248 2.24 1.70 -10.24
C ASN A 248 1.87 1.23 -8.83
N ILE A 249 1.14 0.13 -8.76
CA ILE A 249 0.73 -0.51 -7.50
C ILE A 249 1.62 -1.71 -7.24
N GLY A 250 2.27 -1.75 -6.07
CA GLY A 250 3.27 -2.77 -5.74
C GLY A 250 3.05 -3.45 -4.40
N VAL A 251 3.77 -4.55 -4.22
CA VAL A 251 3.82 -5.29 -2.96
C VAL A 251 4.96 -4.74 -2.12
N SER A 252 4.66 -4.21 -0.93
CA SER A 252 5.69 -3.74 0.01
C SER A 252 6.24 -4.91 0.82
N VAL A 253 7.56 -4.96 0.92
CA VAL A 253 8.30 -5.89 1.79
C VAL A 253 9.30 -5.11 2.63
N MET A 254 9.80 -5.71 3.71
CA MET A 254 10.81 -5.07 4.56
C MET A 254 12.02 -4.63 3.73
N LYS A 255 12.52 -3.43 4.01
CA LYS A 255 13.70 -2.87 3.33
C LYS A 255 14.89 -3.82 3.44
N GLY A 256 15.47 -4.17 2.29
CA GLY A 256 16.59 -5.12 2.19
C GLY A 256 16.17 -6.59 2.16
N ASN A 257 14.89 -6.93 2.21
CA ASN A 257 14.39 -8.30 2.04
C ASN A 257 14.33 -8.69 0.56
N THR A 258 15.49 -8.80 -0.06
CA THR A 258 15.62 -9.11 -1.49
C THR A 258 15.13 -10.52 -1.82
N VAL A 259 15.24 -11.46 -0.89
CA VAL A 259 14.82 -12.86 -1.09
C VAL A 259 13.31 -12.95 -1.30
N LEU A 260 12.52 -12.33 -0.42
CA LEU A 260 11.08 -12.29 -0.56
C LEU A 260 10.65 -11.47 -1.77
N LYS A 261 11.28 -10.28 -1.96
CA LYS A 261 11.03 -9.43 -3.12
C LYS A 261 11.22 -10.20 -4.43
N ASP A 262 12.36 -10.86 -4.62
CA ASP A 262 12.69 -11.58 -5.85
C ASP A 262 11.74 -12.76 -6.09
N ALA A 263 11.30 -13.45 -5.03
CA ALA A 263 10.32 -14.52 -5.12
C ALA A 263 8.95 -14.00 -5.59
N ILE A 264 8.51 -12.86 -5.08
CA ILE A 264 7.27 -12.20 -5.51
C ILE A 264 7.41 -11.70 -6.95
N ASP A 265 8.50 -11.00 -7.30
CA ASP A 265 8.77 -10.50 -8.64
C ASP A 265 8.79 -11.62 -9.68
N SER A 266 9.34 -12.79 -9.34
CA SER A 266 9.37 -13.95 -10.24
C SER A 266 7.98 -14.41 -10.65
N VAL A 267 6.98 -14.27 -9.78
CA VAL A 267 5.58 -14.59 -10.07
C VAL A 267 4.93 -13.47 -10.89
N LEU A 268 5.02 -12.23 -10.41
CA LEU A 268 4.35 -11.09 -11.04
C LEU A 268 4.85 -10.83 -12.47
N SER A 269 6.14 -11.05 -12.74
CA SER A 269 6.72 -10.89 -14.07
C SER A 269 6.21 -11.91 -15.11
N THR A 270 5.57 -12.98 -14.69
CA THR A 270 4.93 -13.94 -15.62
C THR A 270 3.54 -13.51 -16.06
N MET A 271 2.95 -12.51 -15.38
CA MET A 271 1.62 -12.01 -15.65
C MET A 271 1.65 -10.84 -16.63
N THR A 272 0.68 -10.78 -17.51
CA THR A 272 0.51 -9.69 -18.49
C THR A 272 -0.44 -8.63 -17.94
N ALA A 273 -0.49 -7.46 -18.58
CA ALA A 273 -1.48 -6.42 -18.25
C ALA A 273 -2.93 -6.95 -18.39
N ASP A 274 -3.19 -7.82 -19.37
CA ASP A 274 -4.51 -8.43 -19.56
C ASP A 274 -4.86 -9.37 -18.40
N ASP A 275 -3.89 -10.12 -17.86
CA ASP A 275 -4.10 -10.97 -16.68
C ASP A 275 -4.47 -10.14 -15.45
N PHE A 276 -3.77 -9.03 -15.21
CA PHE A 276 -4.07 -8.10 -14.13
C PHE A 276 -5.45 -7.48 -14.29
N ASN A 277 -5.78 -6.99 -15.49
CA ASN A 277 -7.09 -6.39 -15.77
C ASN A 277 -8.24 -7.42 -15.62
N ALA A 278 -8.04 -8.68 -16.02
CA ALA A 278 -9.03 -9.73 -15.86
C ALA A 278 -9.32 -10.04 -14.38
N LEU A 279 -8.28 -10.08 -13.53
CA LEU A 279 -8.44 -10.26 -12.08
C LEU A 279 -9.15 -9.06 -11.44
N MET A 280 -8.82 -7.82 -11.86
CA MET A 280 -9.49 -6.63 -11.36
C MET A 280 -10.96 -6.61 -11.75
N ALA A 281 -11.29 -6.95 -13.01
CA ALA A 281 -12.67 -7.06 -13.45
C ALA A 281 -13.44 -8.14 -12.66
N GLN A 282 -12.79 -9.26 -12.33
CA GLN A 282 -13.38 -10.28 -11.47
C GLN A 282 -13.64 -9.73 -10.07
N ALA A 283 -12.69 -9.01 -9.47
CA ALA A 283 -12.87 -8.40 -8.15
C ALA A 283 -14.05 -7.42 -8.14
N ILE A 284 -14.14 -6.51 -9.12
CA ILE A 284 -15.25 -5.57 -9.28
C ILE A 284 -16.59 -6.32 -9.37
N SER A 285 -16.66 -7.41 -10.13
CA SER A 285 -17.92 -8.15 -10.34
C SER A 285 -18.45 -8.88 -9.10
N VAL A 286 -17.61 -9.10 -8.08
CA VAL A 286 -17.98 -9.84 -6.85
C VAL A 286 -17.85 -9.00 -5.58
N GLN A 287 -17.46 -7.72 -5.71
CA GLN A 287 -17.40 -6.83 -4.54
C GLN A 287 -18.80 -6.65 -3.92
N PRO A 288 -18.89 -6.45 -2.61
CA PRO A 288 -20.16 -6.12 -2.00
C PRO A 288 -20.62 -4.75 -2.53
N LEU A 289 -21.78 -4.74 -3.16
CA LEU A 289 -22.49 -3.48 -3.41
C LEU A 289 -22.89 -2.94 -2.05
N SER A 290 -22.69 -1.65 -1.80
CA SER A 290 -22.99 -1.04 -0.50
C SER A 290 -24.33 -1.50 0.06
N GLU A 291 -24.32 -2.01 1.31
CA GLU A 291 -25.54 -2.21 2.09
C GLU A 291 -26.04 -0.89 2.68
#